data_db1a11450fb9e1847eb4e93fb790732c
#
_entry.id   db1a11450fb9e1847eb4e93fb790732c
#
_cell.length_a   1.000
_cell.length_b   1.000
_cell.length_c   1.000
_cell.angle_alpha   90.00
_cell.angle_beta   90.00
_cell.angle_gamma   90.00
#
_symmetry.space_group_name_H-M   'P 1'
#
loop_
_entity.id
_entity.type
_entity.pdbx_description
1 polymer ?
#
loop_
_entity_poly.entity_id
_entity_poly.type
_entity_poly.pdbx_seq_one_letter_code
_entity_poly.pdbx_strand_id
1 'polypeptide(L)'
;VPTSSSLSPLQLVDWGRTSYDEACSRQAERVAQRITGEVADALIFTEHDPVYTIGLRSGAEQHIVWDEIRRKREGIEVARTNRGGDITYHGPGQIVGYPIVSLNSRRDLHAYLRLLEQVMINTVGSLGLVAARREGLTGIWLGERKVAAIGVAVRRWVAYHGFALNVNVNLAHFEGIVPCGIDASQGTVTSLEAQLGASLDLAEVKSLLGAELQKLFPLFLAGGETP
;
A
#
# COMPACT_ATOMS: atom_id res chain seq x y z
N VAL A 1 -33.84 10.07 -18.12
CA VAL A 1 -33.11 8.81 -17.93
C VAL A 1 -31.67 9.21 -17.81
N PRO A 2 -30.99 9.04 -16.66
CA PRO A 2 -29.56 9.29 -16.57
C PRO A 2 -28.85 8.24 -17.42
N THR A 3 -28.11 8.71 -18.41
CA THR A 3 -27.21 7.93 -19.25
C THR A 3 -26.21 7.18 -18.36
N SER A 4 -26.11 5.89 -18.56
CA SER A 4 -25.07 5.03 -18.01
C SER A 4 -23.70 5.72 -18.18
N SER A 5 -23.20 6.36 -17.12
CA SER A 5 -21.82 6.84 -17.13
C SER A 5 -20.92 5.60 -17.15
N SER A 6 -20.39 5.30 -18.33
CA SER A 6 -19.29 4.34 -18.43
C SER A 6 -18.20 4.81 -17.46
N LEU A 7 -17.94 4.03 -16.43
CA LEU A 7 -16.83 4.29 -15.51
C LEU A 7 -15.57 4.42 -16.38
N SER A 8 -14.94 5.60 -16.34
CA SER A 8 -13.65 5.74 -17.00
C SER A 8 -12.68 4.68 -16.45
N PRO A 9 -11.92 4.01 -17.31
CA PRO A 9 -11.01 2.97 -16.83
C PRO A 9 -10.04 3.52 -15.80
N LEU A 10 -9.71 2.72 -14.79
CA LEU A 10 -8.70 3.05 -13.78
C LEU A 10 -7.36 3.32 -14.46
N GLN A 11 -6.83 4.53 -14.29
CA GLN A 11 -5.54 4.91 -14.85
C GLN A 11 -4.40 4.27 -14.05
N LEU A 12 -3.36 3.83 -14.73
CA LEU A 12 -2.10 3.39 -14.12
C LEU A 12 -1.06 4.48 -14.34
N VAL A 13 -0.44 4.95 -13.26
CA VAL A 13 0.56 6.02 -13.27
C VAL A 13 1.77 5.53 -12.47
N ASP A 14 2.97 5.76 -12.96
CA ASP A 14 4.20 5.49 -12.22
C ASP A 14 4.95 6.81 -11.97
N TRP A 15 5.16 7.15 -10.71
CA TRP A 15 5.94 8.32 -10.33
C TRP A 15 7.44 8.05 -10.23
N GLY A 16 7.85 6.78 -10.42
CA GLY A 16 9.22 6.35 -10.18
C GLY A 16 9.58 6.45 -8.70
N ARG A 17 10.83 6.79 -8.41
CA ARG A 17 11.31 7.00 -7.04
C ARG A 17 11.08 8.46 -6.61
N THR A 18 10.46 8.65 -5.45
CA THR A 18 10.10 9.96 -4.89
C THR A 18 10.44 10.04 -3.41
N SER A 19 10.71 11.24 -2.90
CA SER A 19 10.63 11.46 -1.46
C SER A 19 9.20 11.27 -0.96
N TYR A 20 9.05 10.97 0.34
CA TYR A 20 7.72 10.79 0.91
C TYR A 20 6.89 12.09 0.89
N ASP A 21 7.53 13.23 1.17
CA ASP A 21 6.86 14.54 1.18
C ASP A 21 6.39 14.97 -0.21
N GLU A 22 7.20 14.73 -1.23
CA GLU A 22 6.80 14.96 -2.62
C GLU A 22 5.58 14.12 -2.99
N ALA A 23 5.60 12.83 -2.68
CA ALA A 23 4.48 11.95 -2.95
C ALA A 23 3.21 12.35 -2.18
N CYS A 24 3.31 12.80 -0.92
CA CYS A 24 2.19 13.32 -0.15
C CYS A 24 1.59 14.57 -0.81
N SER A 25 2.42 15.50 -1.28
CA SER A 25 1.98 16.71 -1.96
C SER A 25 1.25 16.39 -3.26
N ARG A 26 1.79 15.51 -4.09
CA ARG A 26 1.15 15.04 -5.34
C ARG A 26 -0.16 14.30 -5.07
N GLN A 27 -0.23 13.49 -4.00
CA GLN A 27 -1.47 12.82 -3.60
C GLN A 27 -2.54 13.84 -3.19
N ALA A 28 -2.19 14.83 -2.36
CA ALA A 28 -3.13 15.84 -1.89
C ALA A 28 -3.77 16.63 -3.04
N GLU A 29 -2.97 17.01 -4.05
CA GLU A 29 -3.44 17.66 -5.26
C GLU A 29 -4.38 16.76 -6.06
N ARG A 30 -3.97 15.52 -6.35
CA ARG A 30 -4.78 14.58 -7.12
C ARG A 30 -6.08 14.21 -6.40
N VAL A 31 -6.08 14.09 -5.07
CA VAL A 31 -7.29 13.89 -4.27
C VAL A 31 -8.25 15.07 -4.42
N ALA A 32 -7.75 16.32 -4.40
CA ALA A 32 -8.56 17.50 -4.61
C ALA A 32 -9.22 17.49 -6.01
N GLN A 33 -8.43 17.22 -7.04
CA GLN A 33 -8.91 17.11 -8.43
C GLN A 33 -9.90 15.95 -8.62
N ARG A 34 -9.67 14.82 -7.91
CA ARG A 34 -10.63 13.68 -7.99
C ARG A 34 -11.95 13.98 -7.29
N ILE A 35 -11.92 14.73 -6.20
CA ILE A 35 -13.13 15.18 -5.49
C ILE A 35 -13.99 16.10 -6.36
N THR A 36 -13.38 16.98 -7.15
CA THR A 36 -14.07 17.88 -8.08
C THR A 36 -14.45 17.20 -9.40
N GLY A 37 -13.96 16.00 -9.67
CA GLY A 37 -14.23 15.26 -10.90
C GLY A 37 -13.33 15.66 -12.09
N GLU A 38 -12.29 16.47 -11.85
CA GLU A 38 -11.34 16.91 -12.89
C GLU A 38 -10.46 15.78 -13.40
N VAL A 39 -10.21 14.76 -12.58
CA VAL A 39 -9.42 13.60 -12.96
C VAL A 39 -10.15 12.29 -12.68
N ALA A 40 -9.81 11.25 -13.44
CA ALA A 40 -10.34 9.90 -13.25
C ALA A 40 -9.66 9.20 -12.06
N ASP A 41 -10.24 8.06 -11.62
CA ASP A 41 -9.63 7.13 -10.69
C ASP A 41 -8.28 6.63 -11.21
N ALA A 42 -7.30 6.54 -10.32
CA ALA A 42 -5.96 6.07 -10.67
C ALA A 42 -5.35 5.19 -9.60
N LEU A 43 -4.54 4.21 -10.03
CA LEU A 43 -3.54 3.56 -9.21
C LEU A 43 -2.18 4.16 -9.56
N ILE A 44 -1.55 4.74 -8.57
CA ILE A 44 -0.24 5.37 -8.71
C ILE A 44 0.79 4.49 -8.03
N PHE A 45 1.82 4.12 -8.76
CA PHE A 45 2.98 3.41 -8.22
C PHE A 45 4.11 4.38 -7.91
N THR A 46 4.84 4.09 -6.86
CA THR A 46 6.11 4.76 -6.53
C THR A 46 6.99 3.84 -5.70
N GLU A 47 8.27 4.14 -5.66
CA GLU A 47 9.21 3.71 -4.63
C GLU A 47 9.59 4.94 -3.81
N HIS A 48 9.82 4.80 -2.52
CA HIS A 48 10.28 5.92 -1.70
C HIS A 48 11.77 5.85 -1.40
N ASP A 49 12.36 7.00 -1.15
CA ASP A 49 13.59 7.07 -0.38
C ASP A 49 13.36 6.48 1.01
N PRO A 50 14.40 5.96 1.69
CA PRO A 50 14.23 5.29 2.97
C PRO A 50 13.54 6.19 4.01
N VAL A 51 12.37 5.77 4.50
CA VAL A 51 11.55 6.54 5.45
C VAL A 51 10.73 5.65 6.36
N TYR A 52 10.66 6.00 7.65
CA TYR A 52 9.65 5.49 8.57
C TYR A 52 8.43 6.43 8.55
N THR A 53 7.26 5.88 8.25
CA THR A 53 6.01 6.66 8.27
C THR A 53 5.17 6.29 9.48
N ILE A 54 4.81 7.29 10.29
CA ILE A 54 4.02 7.14 11.51
C ILE A 54 2.56 7.42 11.16
N GLY A 55 1.70 6.40 11.29
CA GLY A 55 0.26 6.51 11.05
C GLY A 55 -0.51 7.13 12.22
N LEU A 56 -1.84 7.10 12.14
CA LEU A 56 -2.73 7.75 13.12
C LEU A 56 -2.93 6.93 14.42
N ARG A 57 -2.38 5.73 14.54
CA ARG A 57 -2.50 4.94 15.77
C ARG A 57 -1.81 5.67 16.92
N SER A 58 -2.52 5.83 18.04
CA SER A 58 -1.94 6.45 19.25
C SER A 58 -0.70 5.67 19.72
N GLY A 59 0.39 6.38 20.01
CA GLY A 59 1.64 5.78 20.48
C GLY A 59 2.52 5.20 19.37
N ALA A 60 2.16 5.33 18.09
CA ALA A 60 2.94 4.77 16.98
C ALA A 60 4.41 5.22 16.94
N GLU A 61 4.72 6.43 17.41
CA GLU A 61 6.09 6.95 17.53
C GLU A 61 6.97 6.16 18.52
N GLN A 62 6.36 5.52 19.51
CA GLN A 62 7.08 4.71 20.51
C GLN A 62 7.60 3.40 19.92
N HIS A 63 7.12 3.03 18.73
CA HIS A 63 7.55 1.85 18.01
C HIS A 63 8.82 2.09 17.16
N ILE A 64 9.46 3.26 17.22
CA ILE A 64 10.80 3.48 16.66
C ILE A 64 11.82 2.91 17.64
N VAL A 65 12.59 1.91 17.18
CA VAL A 65 13.62 1.22 17.95
C VAL A 65 14.99 1.86 17.74
N TRP A 66 15.33 2.21 16.49
CA TRP A 66 16.61 2.85 16.20
C TRP A 66 16.61 4.31 16.62
N ASP A 67 17.69 4.70 17.32
CA ASP A 67 17.91 6.10 17.66
C ASP A 67 18.18 6.98 16.42
N GLU A 68 18.22 8.29 16.62
CA GLU A 68 18.42 9.25 15.53
C GLU A 68 19.78 9.09 14.86
N ILE A 69 20.84 8.74 15.60
CA ILE A 69 22.21 8.56 15.08
C ILE A 69 22.22 7.40 14.09
N ARG A 70 21.64 6.26 14.48
CA ARG A 70 21.57 5.07 13.61
C ARG A 70 20.70 5.33 12.39
N ARG A 71 19.53 5.95 12.54
CA ARG A 71 18.66 6.31 11.39
C ARG A 71 19.37 7.23 10.40
N LYS A 72 20.08 8.26 10.87
CA LYS A 72 20.85 9.16 10.01
C LYS A 72 21.95 8.43 9.26
N ARG A 73 22.66 7.50 9.91
CA ARG A 73 23.69 6.69 9.27
C ARG A 73 23.13 5.80 8.18
N GLU A 74 21.95 5.23 8.38
CA GLU A 74 21.24 4.39 7.40
C GLU A 74 20.45 5.23 6.37
N GLY A 75 20.48 6.56 6.46
CA GLY A 75 19.77 7.46 5.55
C GLY A 75 18.25 7.40 5.66
N ILE A 76 17.71 7.01 6.84
CA ILE A 76 16.26 6.82 7.04
C ILE A 76 15.66 8.06 7.69
N GLU A 77 14.73 8.69 6.99
CA GLU A 77 13.92 9.79 7.49
C GLU A 77 12.73 9.32 8.33
N VAL A 78 12.06 10.24 9.01
CA VAL A 78 10.82 9.97 9.76
C VAL A 78 9.78 10.98 9.34
N ALA A 79 8.63 10.50 8.86
CA ALA A 79 7.50 11.33 8.45
C ALA A 79 6.23 10.97 9.21
N ARG A 80 5.47 11.99 9.66
CA ARG A 80 4.13 11.82 10.20
C ARG A 80 3.12 11.87 9.06
N THR A 81 2.11 11.02 9.13
CA THR A 81 1.12 10.88 8.06
C THR A 81 -0.29 10.72 8.63
N ASN A 82 -1.29 10.99 7.79
CA ASN A 82 -2.71 10.83 8.13
C ASN A 82 -3.31 9.51 7.61
N ARG A 83 -2.48 8.53 7.19
CA ARG A 83 -2.97 7.19 6.89
C ARG A 83 -3.37 6.44 8.16
N GLY A 84 -4.32 5.54 8.03
CA GLY A 84 -4.63 4.59 9.09
C GLY A 84 -3.42 3.68 9.41
N GLY A 85 -3.48 3.05 10.58
CA GLY A 85 -2.46 2.12 11.05
C GLY A 85 -1.35 2.76 11.89
N ASP A 86 -0.32 1.99 12.11
CA ASP A 86 0.83 2.24 12.98
C ASP A 86 2.04 2.71 12.15
N ILE A 87 3.25 2.50 12.66
CA ILE A 87 4.50 2.77 11.96
C ILE A 87 4.77 1.70 10.89
N THR A 88 5.40 2.10 9.79
CA THR A 88 5.98 1.19 8.80
C THR A 88 7.22 1.80 8.16
N TYR A 89 7.96 0.97 7.43
CA TYR A 89 9.11 1.38 6.62
C TYR A 89 8.73 1.41 5.13
N HIS A 90 9.25 2.41 4.43
CA HIS A 90 9.30 2.44 2.98
C HIS A 90 10.73 2.66 2.50
N GLY A 91 11.09 2.06 1.37
CA GLY A 91 12.41 2.20 0.77
C GLY A 91 12.51 1.55 -0.60
N PRO A 92 13.66 1.69 -1.28
CA PRO A 92 13.91 1.09 -2.59
C PRO A 92 13.66 -0.42 -2.60
N GLY A 93 13.10 -0.91 -3.70
CA GLY A 93 12.71 -2.32 -3.83
C GLY A 93 11.34 -2.65 -3.21
N GLN A 94 10.66 -1.67 -2.58
CA GLN A 94 9.28 -1.81 -2.13
C GLN A 94 8.35 -1.08 -3.11
N ILE A 95 7.35 -1.76 -3.65
CA ILE A 95 6.32 -1.12 -4.47
C ILE A 95 5.28 -0.51 -3.53
N VAL A 96 5.15 0.81 -3.57
CA VAL A 96 4.05 1.52 -2.93
C VAL A 96 2.98 1.84 -3.97
N GLY A 97 1.75 1.41 -3.70
CA GLY A 97 0.58 1.68 -4.52
C GLY A 97 -0.36 2.65 -3.83
N TYR A 98 -0.68 3.75 -4.49
CA TYR A 98 -1.64 4.75 -4.05
C TYR A 98 -2.88 4.74 -4.96
N PRO A 99 -3.92 3.93 -4.65
CA PRO A 99 -5.18 4.03 -5.37
C PRO A 99 -5.90 5.31 -4.93
N ILE A 100 -5.92 6.32 -5.80
CA ILE A 100 -6.72 7.52 -5.60
C ILE A 100 -8.02 7.33 -6.36
N VAL A 101 -9.04 6.85 -5.66
CA VAL A 101 -10.28 6.33 -6.26
C VAL A 101 -11.50 6.80 -5.49
N SER A 102 -12.61 7.01 -6.22
CA SER A 102 -13.89 7.34 -5.60
C SER A 102 -14.62 6.09 -5.12
N LEU A 103 -14.98 6.09 -3.85
CA LEU A 103 -15.80 5.05 -3.22
C LEU A 103 -17.26 5.48 -3.10
N ASN A 104 -17.72 6.52 -3.82
CA ASN A 104 -19.09 7.04 -3.70
C ASN A 104 -20.16 6.01 -4.06
N SER A 105 -19.92 5.14 -5.02
CA SER A 105 -20.83 4.07 -5.44
C SER A 105 -20.92 2.94 -4.42
N ARG A 106 -19.86 2.73 -3.62
CA ARG A 106 -19.84 1.74 -2.54
C ARG A 106 -19.01 2.26 -1.36
N ARG A 107 -19.70 2.82 -0.39
CA ARG A 107 -19.10 3.44 0.81
C ARG A 107 -18.81 2.39 1.90
N ASP A 108 -18.02 1.37 1.54
CA ASP A 108 -17.63 0.28 2.40
C ASP A 108 -16.10 0.18 2.47
N LEU A 109 -15.52 0.76 3.53
CA LEU A 109 -14.07 0.79 3.71
C LEU A 109 -13.50 -0.59 4.03
N HIS A 110 -14.25 -1.43 4.75
CA HIS A 110 -13.79 -2.79 5.05
C HIS A 110 -13.70 -3.64 3.78
N ALA A 111 -14.72 -3.61 2.94
CA ALA A 111 -14.69 -4.30 1.65
C ALA A 111 -13.60 -3.72 0.73
N TYR A 112 -13.33 -2.42 0.80
CA TYR A 112 -12.23 -1.81 0.05
C TYR A 112 -10.85 -2.30 0.52
N LEU A 113 -10.63 -2.44 1.82
CA LEU A 113 -9.39 -3.03 2.33
C LEU A 113 -9.24 -4.49 1.87
N ARG A 114 -10.33 -5.28 1.89
CA ARG A 114 -10.35 -6.66 1.37
C ARG A 114 -10.07 -6.73 -0.12
N LEU A 115 -10.54 -5.76 -0.91
CA LEU A 115 -10.18 -5.62 -2.32
C LEU A 115 -8.67 -5.46 -2.49
N LEU A 116 -8.04 -4.53 -1.76
CA LEU A 116 -6.60 -4.30 -1.87
C LEU A 116 -5.78 -5.53 -1.47
N GLU A 117 -6.20 -6.23 -0.42
CA GLU A 117 -5.59 -7.51 -0.04
C GLU A 117 -5.73 -8.55 -1.16
N GLN A 118 -6.92 -8.67 -1.77
CA GLN A 118 -7.16 -9.66 -2.84
C GLN A 118 -6.32 -9.35 -4.08
N VAL A 119 -6.20 -8.08 -4.48
CA VAL A 119 -5.31 -7.66 -5.57
C VAL A 119 -3.88 -8.16 -5.32
N MET A 120 -3.36 -7.93 -4.13
CA MET A 120 -1.99 -8.36 -3.78
C MET A 120 -1.87 -9.89 -3.66
N ILE A 121 -2.88 -10.57 -3.11
CA ILE A 121 -2.91 -12.06 -3.00
C ILE A 121 -2.86 -12.67 -4.41
N ASN A 122 -3.69 -12.19 -5.35
CA ASN A 122 -3.71 -12.70 -6.71
C ASN A 122 -2.38 -12.43 -7.42
N THR A 123 -1.83 -11.22 -7.26
CA THR A 123 -0.52 -10.86 -7.82
C THR A 123 0.59 -11.76 -7.31
N VAL A 124 0.67 -11.97 -6.00
CA VAL A 124 1.66 -12.85 -5.38
C VAL A 124 1.45 -14.32 -5.80
N GLY A 125 0.18 -14.72 -5.96
CA GLY A 125 -0.20 -16.04 -6.48
C GLY A 125 0.30 -16.28 -7.91
N SER A 126 0.23 -15.30 -8.79
CA SER A 126 0.75 -15.41 -10.17
C SER A 126 2.28 -15.54 -10.23
N LEU A 127 2.97 -15.15 -9.15
CA LEU A 127 4.43 -15.33 -8.98
C LEU A 127 4.78 -16.68 -8.33
N GLY A 128 3.80 -17.57 -8.10
CA GLY A 128 4.01 -18.90 -7.54
C GLY A 128 4.06 -18.98 -6.02
N LEU A 129 3.70 -17.91 -5.31
CA LEU A 129 3.65 -17.90 -3.83
C LEU A 129 2.21 -17.91 -3.31
N VAL A 130 1.99 -18.52 -2.16
CA VAL A 130 0.67 -18.58 -1.51
C VAL A 130 0.59 -17.55 -0.40
N ALA A 131 -0.06 -16.41 -0.68
CA ALA A 131 -0.33 -15.37 0.29
C ALA A 131 -1.75 -15.49 0.86
N ALA A 132 -1.93 -15.07 2.11
CA ALA A 132 -3.21 -15.10 2.80
C ALA A 132 -3.42 -13.87 3.68
N ARG A 133 -4.68 -13.64 4.06
CA ARG A 133 -5.08 -12.73 5.12
C ARG A 133 -4.83 -13.37 6.48
N ARG A 134 -4.64 -12.55 7.51
CA ARG A 134 -4.67 -12.99 8.91
C ARG A 134 -5.79 -12.26 9.64
N GLU A 135 -6.56 -12.99 10.42
CA GLU A 135 -7.67 -12.42 11.18
C GLU A 135 -7.18 -11.33 12.15
N GLY A 136 -7.91 -10.21 12.20
CA GLY A 136 -7.57 -9.06 13.04
C GLY A 136 -6.38 -8.21 12.54
N LEU A 137 -5.66 -8.62 11.50
CA LEU A 137 -4.49 -7.94 10.97
C LEU A 137 -4.69 -7.54 9.50
N THR A 138 -4.46 -6.27 9.18
CA THR A 138 -4.56 -5.75 7.81
C THR A 138 -3.25 -5.97 7.05
N GLY A 139 -3.35 -6.41 5.78
CA GLY A 139 -2.22 -6.72 4.91
C GLY A 139 -2.24 -8.17 4.44
N ILE A 140 -1.17 -8.63 3.80
CA ILE A 140 -1.05 -10.01 3.34
C ILE A 140 0.23 -10.68 3.85
N TRP A 141 0.17 -12.00 3.97
CA TRP A 141 1.16 -12.82 4.67
C TRP A 141 1.54 -14.05 3.85
N LEU A 142 2.80 -14.44 3.92
CA LEU A 142 3.34 -15.70 3.44
C LEU A 142 3.66 -16.57 4.68
N GLY A 143 2.75 -17.46 5.04
CA GLY A 143 2.76 -18.12 6.35
C GLY A 143 2.67 -17.10 7.49
N GLU A 144 3.68 -17.06 8.36
CA GLU A 144 3.74 -16.10 9.48
C GLU A 144 4.48 -14.79 9.15
N ARG A 145 4.88 -14.59 7.90
CA ARG A 145 5.70 -13.46 7.48
C ARG A 145 4.89 -12.46 6.67
N LYS A 146 4.80 -11.22 7.17
CA LYS A 146 4.09 -10.14 6.48
C LYS A 146 4.86 -9.68 5.25
N VAL A 147 4.25 -9.77 4.08
CA VAL A 147 4.87 -9.35 2.81
C VAL A 147 4.33 -8.02 2.31
N ALA A 148 3.12 -7.62 2.74
CA ALA A 148 2.59 -6.30 2.41
C ALA A 148 1.77 -5.70 3.56
N ALA A 149 1.85 -4.37 3.67
CA ALA A 149 1.08 -3.55 4.58
C ALA A 149 0.06 -2.70 3.83
N ILE A 150 -1.05 -2.36 4.49
CA ILE A 150 -2.08 -1.46 3.97
C ILE A 150 -2.33 -0.38 5.01
N GLY A 151 -2.38 0.87 4.57
CA GLY A 151 -2.80 2.00 5.36
C GLY A 151 -3.45 3.04 4.46
N VAL A 152 -4.76 3.22 4.58
CA VAL A 152 -5.54 4.13 3.73
C VAL A 152 -6.08 5.30 4.54
N ALA A 153 -6.46 6.36 3.83
CA ALA A 153 -7.28 7.44 4.33
C ALA A 153 -8.39 7.75 3.32
N VAL A 154 -9.46 8.40 3.78
CA VAL A 154 -10.60 8.77 2.93
C VAL A 154 -10.98 10.23 3.18
N ARG A 155 -11.14 10.99 2.10
CA ARG A 155 -11.64 12.36 2.12
C ARG A 155 -12.79 12.51 1.14
N ARG A 156 -13.99 12.85 1.62
CA ARG A 156 -15.21 12.93 0.79
C ARG A 156 -15.43 11.69 -0.08
N TRP A 157 -15.19 10.52 0.50
CA TRP A 157 -15.27 9.21 -0.16
C TRP A 157 -14.31 9.03 -1.36
N VAL A 158 -13.27 9.83 -1.43
CA VAL A 158 -12.09 9.53 -2.25
C VAL A 158 -11.04 8.91 -1.35
N ALA A 159 -10.64 7.68 -1.65
CA ALA A 159 -9.56 6.98 -0.96
C ALA A 159 -8.19 7.48 -1.46
N TYR A 160 -7.20 7.47 -0.57
CA TYR A 160 -5.80 7.79 -0.86
C TYR A 160 -4.87 7.10 0.13
N HIS A 161 -3.57 7.26 0.00
CA HIS A 161 -2.60 6.28 0.48
C HIS A 161 -2.92 4.90 -0.12
N GLY A 162 -2.62 3.79 0.55
CA GLY A 162 -2.91 2.50 -0.05
C GLY A 162 -2.11 1.38 0.55
N PHE A 163 -1.22 0.76 -0.23
CA PHE A 163 -0.47 -0.42 0.18
C PHE A 163 1.03 -0.30 -0.12
N ALA A 164 1.79 -1.12 0.57
CA ALA A 164 3.23 -1.29 0.34
C ALA A 164 3.54 -2.78 0.25
N LEU A 165 3.99 -3.25 -0.92
CA LEU A 165 4.39 -4.63 -1.19
C LEU A 165 5.91 -4.73 -1.17
N ASN A 166 6.45 -5.56 -0.29
CA ASN A 166 7.87 -5.83 -0.18
C ASN A 166 8.30 -6.77 -1.32
N VAL A 167 8.96 -6.23 -2.34
CA VAL A 167 9.47 -7.02 -3.48
C VAL A 167 10.94 -7.38 -3.26
N ASN A 168 11.84 -6.42 -3.41
CA ASN A 168 13.31 -6.58 -3.24
C ASN A 168 13.87 -5.65 -2.15
N VAL A 169 13.03 -5.26 -1.19
CA VAL A 169 13.35 -4.26 -0.17
C VAL A 169 14.40 -4.77 0.82
N ASN A 170 15.25 -3.85 1.31
CA ASN A 170 16.17 -4.17 2.41
C ASN A 170 15.40 -4.43 3.72
N LEU A 171 15.26 -5.70 4.09
CA LEU A 171 14.52 -6.13 5.27
C LEU A 171 15.20 -5.71 6.59
N ALA A 172 16.51 -5.46 6.61
CA ALA A 172 17.21 -5.01 7.82
C ALA A 172 16.70 -3.66 8.34
N HIS A 173 16.16 -2.80 7.46
CA HIS A 173 15.59 -1.52 7.86
C HIS A 173 14.30 -1.66 8.68
N PHE A 174 13.60 -2.78 8.60
CA PHE A 174 12.45 -3.05 9.48
C PHE A 174 12.84 -3.33 10.94
N GLU A 175 14.11 -3.68 11.22
CA GLU A 175 14.61 -3.85 12.59
C GLU A 175 14.61 -2.53 13.39
N GLY A 176 14.56 -1.41 12.71
CA GLY A 176 14.51 -0.09 13.32
C GLY A 176 13.14 0.32 13.86
N ILE A 177 12.12 -0.52 13.67
CA ILE A 177 10.76 -0.28 14.14
C ILE A 177 10.13 -1.57 14.67
N VAL A 178 9.06 -1.44 15.48
CA VAL A 178 8.11 -2.53 15.75
C VAL A 178 6.94 -2.34 14.78
N PRO A 179 6.92 -3.03 13.63
CA PRO A 179 5.98 -2.73 12.58
C PRO A 179 4.54 -3.11 12.97
N CYS A 180 3.63 -2.15 12.93
CA CYS A 180 2.17 -2.36 13.10
C CYS A 180 1.74 -3.08 14.37
N GLY A 181 2.49 -2.94 15.49
CA GLY A 181 2.20 -3.64 16.73
C GLY A 181 2.29 -5.16 16.61
N ILE A 182 2.97 -5.67 15.58
CA ILE A 182 3.36 -7.07 15.49
C ILE A 182 4.53 -7.24 16.44
N ASP A 183 4.25 -7.80 17.62
CA ASP A 183 5.33 -8.28 18.48
C ASP A 183 6.00 -9.52 17.86
N ALA A 184 7.18 -9.86 18.32
CA ALA A 184 7.94 -10.99 17.79
C ALA A 184 7.20 -12.33 17.85
N SER A 185 6.12 -12.43 18.64
CA SER A 185 5.26 -13.62 18.74
C SER A 185 4.19 -13.70 17.64
N GLN A 186 3.88 -12.57 16.99
CA GLN A 186 2.82 -12.48 15.99
C GLN A 186 3.32 -12.62 14.54
N GLY A 187 4.63 -12.66 14.33
CA GLY A 187 5.25 -12.87 13.03
C GLY A 187 6.39 -11.92 12.72
N THR A 188 6.96 -12.05 11.54
CA THR A 188 8.07 -11.23 11.03
C THR A 188 7.68 -10.56 9.71
N VAL A 189 8.56 -9.71 9.19
CA VAL A 189 8.42 -9.11 7.86
C VAL A 189 9.24 -9.93 6.86
N THR A 190 8.77 -10.02 5.62
CA THR A 190 9.50 -10.65 4.50
C THR A 190 9.32 -9.86 3.21
N SER A 191 10.00 -10.30 2.15
CA SER A 191 9.86 -9.80 0.77
C SER A 191 9.64 -10.96 -0.20
N LEU A 192 9.18 -10.66 -1.41
CA LEU A 192 9.04 -11.67 -2.47
C LEU A 192 10.40 -12.26 -2.83
N GLU A 193 11.45 -11.42 -2.96
CA GLU A 193 12.82 -11.86 -3.22
C GLU A 193 13.30 -12.88 -2.16
N ALA A 194 13.08 -12.59 -0.87
CA ALA A 194 13.49 -13.49 0.21
C ALA A 194 12.74 -14.84 0.20
N GLN A 195 11.53 -14.88 -0.35
CA GLN A 195 10.74 -16.12 -0.44
C GLN A 195 11.02 -16.92 -1.71
N LEU A 196 11.36 -16.24 -2.81
CA LEU A 196 11.67 -16.89 -4.09
C LEU A 196 13.16 -17.22 -4.25
N GLY A 197 14.02 -16.58 -3.47
CA GLY A 197 15.48 -16.71 -3.61
C GLY A 197 16.05 -15.98 -4.83
N ALA A 198 15.27 -15.11 -5.46
CA ALA A 198 15.65 -14.35 -6.65
C ALA A 198 15.00 -12.97 -6.67
N SER A 199 15.72 -11.96 -7.13
CA SER A 199 15.20 -10.61 -7.32
C SER A 199 14.20 -10.57 -8.47
N LEU A 200 13.16 -9.73 -8.34
CA LEU A 200 12.09 -9.59 -9.31
C LEU A 200 12.19 -8.24 -10.03
N ASP A 201 11.73 -8.20 -11.28
CA ASP A 201 11.52 -6.94 -11.97
C ASP A 201 10.30 -6.19 -11.38
N LEU A 202 10.54 -5.03 -10.80
CA LEU A 202 9.49 -4.19 -10.22
C LEU A 202 8.44 -3.74 -11.26
N ALA A 203 8.85 -3.54 -12.52
CA ALA A 203 7.92 -3.16 -13.58
C ALA A 203 6.92 -4.28 -13.90
N GLU A 204 7.39 -5.53 -13.91
CA GLU A 204 6.52 -6.70 -14.06
C GLU A 204 5.52 -6.80 -12.90
N VAL A 205 5.98 -6.68 -11.65
CA VAL A 205 5.10 -6.75 -10.48
C VAL A 205 4.09 -5.60 -10.45
N LYS A 206 4.49 -4.36 -10.81
CA LYS A 206 3.58 -3.22 -10.98
C LYS A 206 2.51 -3.50 -12.05
N SER A 207 2.88 -4.11 -13.17
CA SER A 207 1.96 -4.48 -14.24
C SER A 207 0.90 -5.47 -13.75
N LEU A 208 1.31 -6.51 -13.03
CA LEU A 208 0.40 -7.50 -12.44
C LEU A 208 -0.56 -6.88 -11.42
N LEU A 209 -0.06 -6.03 -10.50
CA LEU A 209 -0.88 -5.29 -9.54
C LEU A 209 -1.90 -4.38 -10.22
N GLY A 210 -1.47 -3.68 -11.27
CA GLY A 210 -2.34 -2.80 -12.05
C GLY A 210 -3.46 -3.55 -12.74
N ALA A 211 -3.13 -4.66 -13.41
CA ALA A 211 -4.10 -5.51 -14.10
C ALA A 211 -5.13 -6.12 -13.13
N GLU A 212 -4.69 -6.62 -11.96
CA GLU A 212 -5.60 -7.17 -10.96
C GLU A 212 -6.53 -6.09 -10.36
N LEU A 213 -6.04 -4.88 -10.09
CA LEU A 213 -6.91 -3.82 -9.59
C LEU A 213 -7.89 -3.36 -10.67
N GLN A 214 -7.46 -3.21 -11.93
CA GLN A 214 -8.36 -2.86 -13.04
C GLN A 214 -9.47 -3.90 -13.24
N LYS A 215 -9.18 -5.17 -13.01
CA LYS A 215 -10.15 -6.28 -13.07
C LYS A 215 -11.12 -6.27 -11.89
N LEU A 216 -10.64 -6.12 -10.66
CA LEU A 216 -11.44 -6.30 -9.45
C LEU A 216 -12.18 -5.04 -9.00
N PHE A 217 -11.65 -3.85 -9.27
CA PHE A 217 -12.24 -2.59 -8.78
C PHE A 217 -13.64 -2.32 -9.36
N PRO A 218 -13.94 -2.53 -10.65
CA PRO A 218 -15.30 -2.42 -11.17
C PRO A 218 -16.29 -3.39 -10.52
N LEU A 219 -15.85 -4.63 -10.25
CA LEU A 219 -16.67 -5.64 -9.57
C LEU A 219 -16.99 -5.22 -8.12
N PHE A 220 -15.99 -4.67 -7.43
CA PHE A 220 -16.19 -4.08 -6.11
C PHE A 220 -17.22 -2.95 -6.15
N LEU A 221 -17.13 -1.99 -7.07
CA LEU A 221 -18.07 -0.87 -7.18
C LEU A 221 -19.51 -1.34 -7.51
N ALA A 222 -19.66 -2.44 -8.22
CA ALA A 222 -20.95 -3.05 -8.54
C ALA A 222 -21.58 -3.83 -7.38
N GLY A 223 -20.96 -3.87 -6.21
CA GLY A 223 -21.45 -4.59 -5.04
C GLY A 223 -21.08 -6.08 -5.01
N GLY A 224 -20.21 -6.54 -5.91
CA GLY A 224 -19.71 -7.92 -5.92
C GLY A 224 -18.91 -8.25 -4.66
N GLU A 225 -19.02 -9.47 -4.18
CA GLU A 225 -18.11 -9.97 -3.15
C GLU A 225 -16.69 -10.05 -3.72
N THR A 226 -15.71 -9.57 -2.96
CA THR A 226 -14.30 -9.80 -3.26
C THR A 226 -13.96 -11.20 -2.78
N PRO A 227 -13.46 -12.09 -3.62
CA PRO A 227 -13.15 -13.48 -3.25
C PRO A 227 -12.23 -13.61 -2.05
#